data_43ed3e3ba58b0448a54918064ac898cc
#
_entry.id   43ed3e3ba58b0448a54918064ac898cc
#
_cell.length_a   1.000
_cell.length_b   1.000
_cell.length_c   1.000
_cell.angle_alpha   90.00
_cell.angle_beta   90.00
_cell.angle_gamma   90.00
#
_symmetry.space_group_name_H-M   'P 1'
#
loop_
_entity.id
_entity.type
_entity.pdbx_description
1 polymer ?
#
loop_
_entity_poly.entity_id
_entity_poly.type
_entity_poly.pdbx_seq_one_letter_code
_entity_poly.pdbx_strand_id
1 'polypeptide(L)'
;MEARENAAATLFSLSVVDENKVQIGAAGAIPALIKFLCEGTPRGKKDAATAIFNLSIYQGNKARAVRAGIVTPLMSLLKDAGSGMVDEALAILAILASHQEEKVAIAQADAIPILVEVIRTGFPCNRENAAAVLWSLCTGDLQQLKLARELGAEEALQELTENGTDRAKRKAGNLRVIHLPHKSFGQAMATDYFCCPNYQIIRHSFLQDPN
;
A
#
# COMPACT_ATOMS: atom_id res chain seq x y z
N MET A 1 -11.97 -10.69 23.05
CA MET A 1 -11.73 -9.69 22.00
C MET A 1 -10.77 -8.61 22.51
N GLU A 2 -11.02 -8.00 23.65
CA GLU A 2 -10.22 -6.93 24.27
C GLU A 2 -8.71 -7.22 24.39
N ALA A 3 -8.33 -8.43 24.85
CA ALA A 3 -6.92 -8.80 24.95
C ALA A 3 -6.19 -8.78 23.59
N ARG A 4 -6.87 -9.12 22.49
CA ARG A 4 -6.28 -9.05 21.15
C ARG A 4 -6.14 -7.62 20.67
N GLU A 5 -7.11 -6.75 20.99
CA GLU A 5 -7.02 -5.31 20.69
C GLU A 5 -5.85 -4.67 21.41
N ASN A 6 -5.72 -4.92 22.71
CA ASN A 6 -4.61 -4.42 23.50
C ASN A 6 -3.25 -4.92 22.97
N ALA A 7 -3.18 -6.18 22.54
CA ALA A 7 -1.99 -6.73 21.92
C ALA A 7 -1.67 -6.05 20.57
N ALA A 8 -2.67 -5.82 19.71
CA ALA A 8 -2.48 -5.14 18.43
C ALA A 8 -2.03 -3.69 18.63
N ALA A 9 -2.65 -2.95 19.55
CA ALA A 9 -2.28 -1.59 19.92
C ALA A 9 -0.84 -1.53 20.50
N THR A 10 -0.45 -2.52 21.31
CA THR A 10 0.91 -2.62 21.85
C THR A 10 1.92 -2.88 20.73
N LEU A 11 1.63 -3.84 19.83
CA LEU A 11 2.50 -4.14 18.69
C LEU A 11 2.59 -2.95 17.74
N PHE A 12 1.51 -2.22 17.50
CA PHE A 12 1.53 -0.96 16.76
C PHE A 12 2.52 0.02 17.42
N SER A 13 2.38 0.29 18.71
CA SER A 13 3.24 1.23 19.43
C SER A 13 4.72 0.83 19.39
N LEU A 14 5.02 -0.46 19.57
CA LEU A 14 6.38 -0.97 19.52
C LEU A 14 6.96 -0.97 18.10
N SER A 15 6.12 -1.14 17.06
CA SER A 15 6.54 -1.18 15.66
C SER A 15 7.00 0.16 15.10
N VAL A 16 6.79 1.26 15.84
CA VAL A 16 7.29 2.59 15.45
C VAL A 16 8.83 2.63 15.52
N VAL A 17 9.43 1.91 16.45
CA VAL A 17 10.87 1.85 16.66
C VAL A 17 11.48 0.85 15.67
N ASP A 18 12.50 1.27 14.92
CA ASP A 18 13.08 0.46 13.82
C ASP A 18 13.72 -0.84 14.31
N GLU A 19 14.42 -0.81 15.42
CA GLU A 19 15.07 -1.99 16.03
C GLU A 19 14.06 -3.08 16.40
N ASN A 20 12.85 -2.69 16.79
CA ASN A 20 11.80 -3.63 17.15
C ASN A 20 11.17 -4.33 15.93
N LYS A 21 11.18 -3.70 14.75
CA LYS A 21 10.52 -4.26 13.55
C LYS A 21 11.06 -5.63 13.18
N VAL A 22 12.37 -5.81 13.27
CA VAL A 22 13.04 -7.08 12.97
C VAL A 22 12.63 -8.15 13.99
N GLN A 23 12.68 -7.81 15.29
CA GLN A 23 12.38 -8.74 16.38
C GLN A 23 10.91 -9.16 16.38
N ILE A 24 9.99 -8.21 16.25
CA ILE A 24 8.53 -8.47 16.21
C ILE A 24 8.19 -9.36 15.00
N GLY A 25 8.78 -9.08 13.84
CA GLY A 25 8.58 -9.92 12.65
C GLY A 25 9.15 -11.32 12.80
N ALA A 26 10.34 -11.45 13.41
CA ALA A 26 10.97 -12.75 13.68
C ALA A 26 10.22 -13.57 14.74
N ALA A 27 9.61 -12.91 15.72
CA ALA A 27 8.76 -13.55 16.73
C ALA A 27 7.42 -14.08 16.19
N GLY A 28 7.11 -13.86 14.89
CA GLY A 28 5.90 -14.41 14.25
C GLY A 28 4.63 -13.61 14.52
N ALA A 29 4.73 -12.32 14.85
CA ALA A 29 3.56 -11.49 15.12
C ALA A 29 2.72 -11.19 13.84
N ILE A 30 3.35 -11.19 12.65
CA ILE A 30 2.70 -10.80 11.41
C ILE A 30 1.48 -11.69 11.06
N PRO A 31 1.54 -13.03 11.08
CA PRO A 31 0.36 -13.85 10.82
C PRO A 31 -0.79 -13.60 11.80
N ALA A 32 -0.49 -13.35 13.08
CA ALA A 32 -1.51 -13.03 14.08
C ALA A 32 -2.18 -11.67 13.82
N LEU A 33 -1.41 -10.66 13.41
CA LEU A 33 -1.92 -9.36 13.01
C LEU A 33 -2.79 -9.45 11.76
N ILE A 34 -2.39 -10.25 10.74
CA ILE A 34 -3.19 -10.48 9.53
C ILE A 34 -4.53 -11.14 9.89
N LYS A 35 -4.51 -12.16 10.74
CA LYS A 35 -5.76 -12.78 11.22
C LYS A 35 -6.64 -11.76 11.93
N PHE A 36 -6.06 -10.90 12.76
CA PHE A 36 -6.81 -9.88 13.48
C PHE A 36 -7.32 -8.75 12.57
N LEU A 37 -6.61 -8.43 11.50
CA LEU A 37 -7.09 -7.54 10.44
C LEU A 37 -8.40 -8.05 9.80
N CYS A 38 -8.58 -9.37 9.69
CA CYS A 38 -9.81 -9.96 9.16
C CYS A 38 -10.94 -9.99 10.19
N GLU A 39 -10.65 -10.39 11.42
CA GLU A 39 -11.63 -10.81 12.43
C GLU A 39 -11.85 -9.76 13.55
N GLY A 40 -11.01 -8.74 13.65
CA GLY A 40 -11.02 -7.77 14.73
C GLY A 40 -12.18 -6.78 14.69
N THR A 41 -12.31 -5.99 15.75
CA THR A 41 -13.19 -4.83 15.76
C THR A 41 -12.65 -3.75 14.81
N PRO A 42 -13.47 -2.76 14.40
CA PRO A 42 -13.00 -1.68 13.52
C PRO A 42 -11.73 -0.98 14.03
N ARG A 43 -11.63 -0.72 15.34
CA ARG A 43 -10.44 -0.15 15.97
C ARG A 43 -9.25 -1.10 15.90
N GLY A 44 -9.46 -2.35 16.32
CA GLY A 44 -8.40 -3.35 16.34
C GLY A 44 -7.86 -3.68 14.95
N LYS A 45 -8.72 -3.63 13.92
CA LYS A 45 -8.31 -3.77 12.51
C LYS A 45 -7.38 -2.62 12.08
N LYS A 46 -7.67 -1.37 12.49
CA LYS A 46 -6.81 -0.22 12.20
C LYS A 46 -5.46 -0.33 12.89
N ASP A 47 -5.44 -0.70 14.17
CA ASP A 47 -4.20 -0.93 14.91
C ASP A 47 -3.35 -2.04 14.27
N ALA A 48 -3.99 -3.15 13.88
CA ALA A 48 -3.32 -4.26 13.19
C ALA A 48 -2.77 -3.84 11.82
N ALA A 49 -3.56 -3.10 11.03
CA ALA A 49 -3.12 -2.58 9.73
C ALA A 49 -1.91 -1.66 9.87
N THR A 50 -1.96 -0.74 10.84
CA THR A 50 -0.85 0.19 11.10
C THR A 50 0.41 -0.55 11.58
N ALA A 51 0.24 -1.55 12.45
CA ALA A 51 1.36 -2.38 12.87
C ALA A 51 1.98 -3.16 11.70
N ILE A 52 1.16 -3.78 10.84
CA ILE A 52 1.64 -4.48 9.63
C ILE A 52 2.38 -3.52 8.70
N PHE A 53 1.84 -2.32 8.49
CA PHE A 53 2.48 -1.29 7.68
C PHE A 53 3.87 -0.94 8.23
N ASN A 54 3.96 -0.57 9.52
CA ASN A 54 5.23 -0.22 10.16
C ASN A 54 6.25 -1.37 10.09
N LEU A 55 5.81 -2.59 10.37
CA LEU A 55 6.67 -3.77 10.30
C LEU A 55 7.18 -4.01 8.87
N SER A 56 6.36 -3.73 7.85
CA SER A 56 6.69 -3.91 6.44
C SER A 56 7.68 -2.86 5.90
N ILE A 57 8.03 -1.84 6.67
CA ILE A 57 9.15 -0.94 6.35
C ILE A 57 10.45 -1.77 6.29
N TYR A 58 10.64 -2.72 7.20
CA TYR A 58 11.74 -3.66 7.12
C TYR A 58 11.49 -4.72 6.03
N GLN A 59 12.41 -4.82 5.07
CA GLN A 59 12.26 -5.68 3.88
C GLN A 59 11.95 -7.14 4.21
N GLY A 60 12.64 -7.73 5.18
CA GLY A 60 12.41 -9.13 5.58
C GLY A 60 10.98 -9.40 6.07
N ASN A 61 10.27 -8.37 6.56
CA ASN A 61 8.90 -8.49 6.99
C ASN A 61 7.90 -8.41 5.84
N LYS A 62 8.23 -7.74 4.71
CA LYS A 62 7.40 -7.74 3.49
C LYS A 62 7.19 -9.18 3.01
N ALA A 63 8.30 -9.90 2.83
CA ALA A 63 8.24 -11.30 2.43
C ALA A 63 7.48 -12.17 3.44
N ARG A 64 7.63 -11.91 4.75
CA ARG A 64 6.85 -12.61 5.78
C ARG A 64 5.36 -12.33 5.66
N ALA A 65 4.96 -11.08 5.43
CA ALA A 65 3.56 -10.69 5.29
C ALA A 65 2.92 -11.33 4.04
N VAL A 66 3.62 -11.33 2.90
CA VAL A 66 3.12 -11.97 1.68
C VAL A 66 3.00 -13.49 1.85
N ARG A 67 4.01 -14.15 2.43
CA ARG A 67 3.93 -15.59 2.74
C ARG A 67 2.82 -15.94 3.73
N ALA A 68 2.49 -15.02 4.63
CA ALA A 68 1.36 -15.17 5.56
C ALA A 68 0.00 -14.85 4.92
N GLY A 69 -0.07 -14.53 3.62
CA GLY A 69 -1.30 -14.37 2.86
C GLY A 69 -1.97 -13.01 3.01
N ILE A 70 -1.22 -11.93 3.30
CA ILE A 70 -1.78 -10.57 3.49
C ILE A 70 -2.52 -10.04 2.27
N VAL A 71 -2.13 -10.45 1.05
CA VAL A 71 -2.69 -9.87 -0.18
C VAL A 71 -4.20 -10.09 -0.29
N THR A 72 -4.69 -11.28 0.01
CA THR A 72 -6.13 -11.60 -0.07
C THR A 72 -7.00 -10.70 0.82
N PRO A 73 -6.73 -10.54 2.13
CA PRO A 73 -7.48 -9.59 2.95
C PRO A 73 -7.37 -8.15 2.45
N LEU A 74 -6.23 -7.70 1.94
CA LEU A 74 -6.10 -6.35 1.39
C LEU A 74 -7.01 -6.15 0.17
N MET A 75 -7.07 -7.13 -0.75
CA MET A 75 -8.00 -7.07 -1.89
C MET A 75 -9.46 -7.03 -1.44
N SER A 76 -9.82 -7.74 -0.38
CA SER A 76 -11.17 -7.70 0.19
C SER A 76 -11.50 -6.33 0.79
N LEU A 77 -10.56 -5.70 1.49
CA LEU A 77 -10.72 -4.36 2.05
C LEU A 77 -10.87 -3.28 0.98
N LEU A 78 -10.17 -3.42 -0.16
CA LEU A 78 -10.32 -2.49 -1.29
C LEU A 78 -11.71 -2.56 -1.94
N LYS A 79 -12.32 -3.74 -1.96
CA LYS A 79 -13.67 -3.94 -2.51
C LYS A 79 -14.78 -3.44 -1.57
N ASP A 80 -14.51 -3.34 -0.28
CA ASP A 80 -15.46 -2.89 0.74
C ASP A 80 -15.18 -1.43 1.12
N ALA A 81 -15.66 -0.50 0.27
CA ALA A 81 -15.55 0.94 0.53
C ALA A 81 -16.22 1.37 1.86
N GLY A 82 -17.22 0.62 2.32
CA GLY A 82 -17.92 0.88 3.58
C GLY A 82 -17.14 0.51 4.84
N SER A 83 -16.10 -0.31 4.72
CA SER A 83 -15.25 -0.71 5.86
C SER A 83 -14.44 0.44 6.47
N GLY A 84 -14.22 1.54 5.73
CA GLY A 84 -13.34 2.63 6.13
C GLY A 84 -11.87 2.22 6.29
N MET A 85 -11.45 1.15 5.57
CA MET A 85 -10.11 0.56 5.64
C MET A 85 -9.36 0.59 4.29
N VAL A 86 -9.91 1.27 3.29
CA VAL A 86 -9.32 1.35 1.95
C VAL A 86 -7.96 2.05 1.99
N ASP A 87 -7.84 3.11 2.79
CA ASP A 87 -6.58 3.84 2.94
C ASP A 87 -5.47 2.97 3.53
N GLU A 88 -5.77 2.22 4.59
CA GLU A 88 -4.84 1.30 5.24
C GLU A 88 -4.41 0.17 4.28
N ALA A 89 -5.37 -0.38 3.52
CA ALA A 89 -5.08 -1.41 2.54
C ALA A 89 -4.16 -0.91 1.42
N LEU A 90 -4.43 0.28 0.87
CA LEU A 90 -3.60 0.91 -0.15
C LEU A 90 -2.20 1.23 0.37
N ALA A 91 -2.09 1.70 1.62
CA ALA A 91 -0.81 1.99 2.25
C ALA A 91 0.07 0.74 2.37
N ILE A 92 -0.50 -0.37 2.84
CA ILE A 92 0.21 -1.65 2.94
C ILE A 92 0.59 -2.17 1.54
N LEU A 93 -0.32 -2.10 0.57
CA LEU A 93 -0.01 -2.51 -0.80
C LEU A 93 1.13 -1.69 -1.42
N ALA A 94 1.15 -0.38 -1.19
CA ALA A 94 2.20 0.50 -1.69
C ALA A 94 3.58 0.11 -1.15
N ILE A 95 3.68 -0.18 0.16
CA ILE A 95 4.94 -0.58 0.75
C ILE A 95 5.37 -1.99 0.32
N LEU A 96 4.43 -2.92 0.10
CA LEU A 96 4.72 -4.23 -0.44
C LEU A 96 5.15 -4.14 -1.93
N ALA A 97 4.44 -3.36 -2.75
CA ALA A 97 4.73 -3.17 -4.17
C ALA A 97 6.05 -2.43 -4.45
N SER A 98 6.75 -1.94 -3.44
CA SER A 98 8.09 -1.37 -3.59
C SER A 98 9.18 -2.41 -3.91
N HIS A 99 8.87 -3.71 -3.79
CA HIS A 99 9.80 -4.82 -4.01
C HIS A 99 9.29 -5.77 -5.07
N GLN A 100 10.20 -6.28 -5.90
CA GLN A 100 9.83 -7.06 -7.09
C GLN A 100 9.15 -8.40 -6.76
N GLU A 101 9.59 -9.09 -5.72
CA GLU A 101 9.02 -10.39 -5.33
C GLU A 101 7.58 -10.24 -4.85
N GLU A 102 7.30 -9.22 -4.04
CA GLU A 102 5.97 -8.94 -3.51
C GLU A 102 5.01 -8.41 -4.58
N LYS A 103 5.53 -7.67 -5.59
CA LYS A 103 4.73 -7.24 -6.76
C LYS A 103 4.11 -8.42 -7.49
N VAL A 104 4.87 -9.49 -7.69
CA VAL A 104 4.37 -10.70 -8.36
C VAL A 104 3.18 -11.28 -7.61
N ALA A 105 3.25 -11.37 -6.29
CA ALA A 105 2.16 -11.90 -5.47
C ALA A 105 0.90 -11.00 -5.52
N ILE A 106 1.09 -9.68 -5.56
CA ILE A 106 -0.01 -8.72 -5.69
C ILE A 106 -0.64 -8.80 -7.09
N ALA A 107 0.18 -8.92 -8.14
CA ALA A 107 -0.29 -9.07 -9.51
C ALA A 107 -1.10 -10.35 -9.71
N GLN A 108 -0.67 -11.47 -9.11
CA GLN A 108 -1.38 -12.75 -9.14
C GLN A 108 -2.72 -12.75 -8.42
N ALA A 109 -2.97 -11.76 -7.57
CA ALA A 109 -4.25 -11.59 -6.84
C ALA A 109 -5.25 -10.69 -7.57
N ASP A 110 -5.09 -10.48 -8.87
CA ASP A 110 -5.95 -9.65 -9.72
C ASP A 110 -6.14 -8.21 -9.15
N ALA A 111 -5.05 -7.60 -8.70
CA ALA A 111 -5.10 -6.28 -8.09
C ALA A 111 -5.46 -5.16 -9.10
N ILE A 112 -5.06 -5.29 -10.38
CA ILE A 112 -5.23 -4.24 -11.39
C ILE A 112 -6.69 -3.82 -11.57
N PRO A 113 -7.66 -4.73 -11.79
CA PRO A 113 -9.08 -4.36 -11.92
C PRO A 113 -9.59 -3.58 -10.72
N ILE A 114 -9.24 -4.01 -9.51
CA ILE A 114 -9.69 -3.38 -8.26
C ILE A 114 -9.08 -1.98 -8.12
N LEU A 115 -7.79 -1.81 -8.42
CA LEU A 115 -7.12 -0.52 -8.36
C LEU A 115 -7.69 0.47 -9.37
N VAL A 116 -7.97 0.03 -10.60
CA VAL A 116 -8.61 0.87 -11.62
C VAL A 116 -10.00 1.33 -11.15
N GLU A 117 -10.77 0.46 -10.53
CA GLU A 117 -12.09 0.82 -9.98
C GLU A 117 -11.96 1.83 -8.83
N VAL A 118 -10.99 1.65 -7.91
CA VAL A 118 -10.74 2.62 -6.84
C VAL A 118 -10.29 3.97 -7.40
N ILE A 119 -9.53 4.01 -8.50
CA ILE A 119 -9.14 5.26 -9.15
C ILE A 119 -10.37 5.98 -9.74
N ARG A 120 -11.34 5.24 -10.27
CA ARG A 120 -12.57 5.81 -10.85
C ARG A 120 -13.53 6.33 -9.78
N THR A 121 -13.80 5.53 -8.76
CA THR A 121 -14.95 5.70 -7.86
C THR A 121 -14.58 6.08 -6.43
N GLY A 122 -13.31 5.95 -6.06
CA GLY A 122 -12.83 6.17 -4.69
C GLY A 122 -12.83 7.64 -4.25
N PHE A 123 -12.68 7.86 -2.96
CA PHE A 123 -12.42 9.19 -2.42
C PHE A 123 -11.09 9.75 -2.96
N PRO A 124 -10.92 11.08 -3.00
CA PRO A 124 -9.74 11.69 -3.61
C PRO A 124 -8.40 11.12 -3.13
N CYS A 125 -8.23 10.89 -1.82
CA CYS A 125 -7.02 10.30 -1.26
C CYS A 125 -6.80 8.86 -1.73
N ASN A 126 -7.88 8.05 -1.78
CA ASN A 126 -7.83 6.66 -2.22
C ASN A 126 -7.48 6.56 -3.71
N ARG A 127 -8.05 7.43 -4.55
CA ARG A 127 -7.75 7.51 -5.98
C ARG A 127 -6.26 7.76 -6.21
N GLU A 128 -5.64 8.69 -5.47
CA GLU A 128 -4.22 9.00 -5.56
C GLU A 128 -3.33 7.82 -5.13
N ASN A 129 -3.68 7.19 -4.00
CA ASN A 129 -2.92 6.08 -3.48
C ASN A 129 -3.04 4.83 -4.36
N ALA A 130 -4.24 4.56 -4.89
CA ALA A 130 -4.46 3.48 -5.85
C ALA A 130 -3.67 3.69 -7.15
N ALA A 131 -3.60 4.92 -7.66
CA ALA A 131 -2.78 5.27 -8.82
C ALA A 131 -1.29 5.00 -8.57
N ALA A 132 -0.79 5.31 -7.37
CA ALA A 132 0.60 5.03 -7.00
C ALA A 132 0.91 3.52 -6.95
N VAL A 133 -0.01 2.72 -6.40
CA VAL A 133 0.12 1.25 -6.38
C VAL A 133 0.06 0.70 -7.79
N LEU A 134 -0.90 1.13 -8.61
CA LEU A 134 -1.04 0.73 -10.01
C LEU A 134 0.26 1.00 -10.79
N TRP A 135 0.81 2.22 -10.64
CA TRP A 135 2.10 2.57 -11.22
C TRP A 135 3.20 1.60 -10.83
N SER A 136 3.33 1.33 -9.53
CA SER A 136 4.37 0.42 -9.03
C SER A 136 4.22 -0.97 -9.64
N LEU A 137 3.01 -1.50 -9.78
CA LEU A 137 2.75 -2.82 -10.37
C LEU A 137 3.06 -2.87 -11.87
N CYS A 138 2.71 -1.81 -12.61
CA CYS A 138 2.94 -1.73 -14.05
C CYS A 138 4.40 -1.43 -14.42
N THR A 139 5.19 -0.87 -13.49
CA THR A 139 6.59 -0.53 -13.76
C THR A 139 7.43 -1.78 -13.91
N GLY A 140 7.96 -2.00 -15.13
CA GLY A 140 8.79 -3.16 -15.46
C GLY A 140 8.00 -4.44 -15.79
N ASP A 141 6.67 -4.38 -15.82
CA ASP A 141 5.79 -5.50 -16.18
C ASP A 141 4.83 -5.11 -17.32
N LEU A 142 5.17 -5.53 -18.53
CA LEU A 142 4.36 -5.23 -19.73
C LEU A 142 2.99 -5.91 -19.71
N GLN A 143 2.83 -7.03 -19.03
CA GLN A 143 1.55 -7.73 -18.95
C GLN A 143 0.59 -6.95 -18.07
N GLN A 144 1.04 -6.51 -16.90
CA GLN A 144 0.23 -5.69 -16.00
C GLN A 144 -0.12 -4.33 -16.65
N LEU A 145 0.83 -3.73 -17.37
CA LEU A 145 0.60 -2.51 -18.11
C LEU A 145 -0.47 -2.68 -19.19
N LYS A 146 -0.40 -3.75 -19.97
CA LYS A 146 -1.39 -4.06 -21.00
C LYS A 146 -2.77 -4.27 -20.39
N LEU A 147 -2.87 -5.06 -19.33
CA LEU A 147 -4.12 -5.30 -18.61
C LEU A 147 -4.72 -3.98 -18.06
N ALA A 148 -3.89 -3.12 -17.47
CA ALA A 148 -4.35 -1.82 -16.97
C ALA A 148 -4.95 -0.96 -18.08
N ARG A 149 -4.33 -0.93 -19.26
CA ARG A 149 -4.85 -0.22 -20.44
C ARG A 149 -6.17 -0.80 -20.93
N GLU A 150 -6.27 -2.11 -21.07
CA GLU A 150 -7.50 -2.79 -21.49
C GLU A 150 -8.67 -2.53 -20.54
N LEU A 151 -8.39 -2.27 -19.27
CA LEU A 151 -9.38 -1.90 -18.26
C LEU A 151 -9.67 -0.40 -18.19
N GLY A 152 -9.08 0.42 -19.07
CA GLY A 152 -9.33 1.86 -19.15
C GLY A 152 -8.66 2.64 -18.01
N ALA A 153 -7.47 2.22 -17.58
CA ALA A 153 -6.70 2.96 -16.58
C ALA A 153 -6.25 4.34 -17.10
N GLU A 154 -6.05 4.49 -18.41
CA GLU A 154 -5.61 5.76 -19.02
C GLU A 154 -6.64 6.85 -18.81
N GLU A 155 -7.91 6.56 -19.08
CA GLU A 155 -9.02 7.51 -18.90
C GLU A 155 -9.20 7.87 -17.41
N ALA A 156 -9.15 6.87 -16.52
CA ALA A 156 -9.28 7.09 -15.08
C ALA A 156 -8.14 7.97 -14.53
N LEU A 157 -6.93 7.77 -15.03
CA LEU A 157 -5.75 8.56 -14.66
C LEU A 157 -5.79 9.97 -15.28
N GLN A 158 -6.31 10.11 -16.50
CA GLN A 158 -6.49 11.42 -17.11
C GLN A 158 -7.49 12.25 -16.32
N GLU A 159 -8.63 11.69 -15.95
CA GLU A 159 -9.61 12.36 -15.08
C GLU A 159 -8.99 12.79 -13.76
N LEU A 160 -8.15 11.93 -13.16
CA LEU A 160 -7.44 12.25 -11.93
C LEU A 160 -6.44 13.40 -12.10
N THR A 161 -5.81 13.55 -13.30
CA THR A 161 -4.90 14.68 -13.60
C THR A 161 -5.66 15.99 -13.79
N GLU A 162 -6.85 15.94 -14.33
CA GLU A 162 -7.65 17.15 -14.62
C GLU A 162 -8.38 17.66 -13.38
N ASN A 163 -9.00 16.73 -12.63
CA ASN A 163 -9.91 17.02 -11.52
C ASN A 163 -9.35 16.67 -10.14
N GLY A 164 -8.17 16.07 -10.07
CA GLY A 164 -7.55 15.66 -8.81
C GLY A 164 -6.89 16.83 -8.05
N THR A 165 -6.42 16.52 -6.84
CA THR A 165 -5.60 17.45 -6.05
C THR A 165 -4.26 17.71 -6.75
N ASP A 166 -3.54 18.76 -6.38
CA ASP A 166 -2.20 19.07 -6.94
C ASP A 166 -1.21 17.90 -6.77
N ARG A 167 -1.40 17.09 -5.74
CA ARG A 167 -0.62 15.87 -5.50
C ARG A 167 -1.02 14.74 -6.45
N ALA A 168 -2.33 14.55 -6.67
CA ALA A 168 -2.85 13.61 -7.67
C ALA A 168 -2.33 13.95 -9.06
N LYS A 169 -2.39 15.23 -9.44
CA LYS A 169 -1.90 15.75 -10.72
C LYS A 169 -0.43 15.44 -10.93
N ARG A 170 0.42 15.64 -9.93
CA ARG A 170 1.85 15.29 -9.99
C ARG A 170 2.06 13.78 -10.15
N LYS A 171 1.34 12.94 -9.37
CA LYS A 171 1.47 11.49 -9.45
C LYS A 171 0.95 10.93 -10.77
N ALA A 172 -0.20 11.38 -11.23
CA ALA A 172 -0.78 10.94 -12.49
C ALA A 172 -0.01 11.49 -13.72
N GLY A 173 0.59 12.67 -13.63
CA GLY A 173 1.51 13.21 -14.64
C GLY A 173 2.73 12.33 -14.88
N ASN A 174 3.27 11.73 -13.82
CA ASN A 174 4.34 10.74 -13.92
C ASN A 174 3.87 9.44 -14.60
N LEU A 175 2.58 9.11 -14.49
CA LEU A 175 1.96 7.95 -15.15
C LEU A 175 1.76 8.14 -16.66
N ARG A 176 1.64 9.38 -17.16
CA ARG A 176 1.63 9.69 -18.62
C ARG A 176 2.92 9.28 -19.32
N VAL A 177 4.03 9.17 -18.60
CA VAL A 177 5.34 8.74 -19.12
C VAL A 177 5.37 7.25 -19.49
N ILE A 178 4.34 6.45 -19.16
CA ILE A 178 4.18 5.05 -19.63
C ILE A 178 4.12 4.98 -21.19
N HIS A 179 3.90 6.10 -21.85
CA HIS A 179 3.91 6.17 -23.31
C HIS A 179 5.29 6.21 -23.96
N LEU A 180 6.38 6.36 -23.19
CA LEU A 180 7.73 6.45 -23.74
C LEU A 180 8.52 5.15 -23.52
N PRO A 181 9.23 4.64 -24.56
CA PRO A 181 10.08 3.46 -24.42
C PRO A 181 11.28 3.79 -23.51
N HIS A 182 11.47 2.97 -22.52
CA HIS A 182 12.67 2.77 -21.71
C HIS A 182 13.80 3.81 -21.83
N LYS A 183 13.95 4.70 -20.83
CA LYS A 183 15.25 5.04 -20.23
C LYS A 183 15.04 5.86 -18.95
N SER A 184 15.66 5.38 -17.85
CA SER A 184 15.98 6.08 -16.59
C SER A 184 14.82 6.62 -15.74
N PHE A 185 14.28 5.79 -14.86
CA PHE A 185 13.50 6.23 -13.70
C PHE A 185 13.77 5.32 -12.49
N GLY A 186 14.85 5.56 -11.81
CA GLY A 186 15.11 4.95 -10.51
C GLY A 186 15.58 6.03 -9.56
N GLN A 187 14.74 6.65 -8.78
CA GLN A 187 15.07 7.26 -7.48
C GLN A 187 14.11 8.30 -6.90
N ALA A 188 13.08 8.77 -7.65
CA ALA A 188 12.29 9.92 -7.20
C ALA A 188 11.02 9.60 -6.38
N MET A 189 10.68 8.35 -6.13
CA MET A 189 9.34 7.96 -5.63
C MET A 189 9.28 7.43 -4.18
N ALA A 190 10.38 7.41 -3.44
CA ALA A 190 10.36 6.84 -2.08
C ALA A 190 9.79 7.78 -0.99
N THR A 191 9.64 9.07 -1.26
CA THR A 191 9.41 10.07 -0.22
C THR A 191 7.98 10.63 -0.11
N ASP A 192 7.07 10.35 -1.05
CA ASP A 192 5.76 11.03 -1.12
C ASP A 192 4.53 10.14 -0.89
N TYR A 193 4.67 8.98 -0.24
CA TYR A 193 3.65 7.93 -0.29
C TYR A 193 2.39 8.14 0.56
N PHE A 194 2.30 9.09 1.52
CA PHE A 194 1.18 9.08 2.45
C PHE A 194 0.46 10.41 2.65
N CYS A 195 -0.85 10.42 2.35
CA CYS A 195 -1.75 11.56 2.54
C CYS A 195 -2.65 11.47 3.78
N CYS A 196 -2.68 10.35 4.52
CA CYS A 196 -3.53 10.22 5.68
C CYS A 196 -2.92 10.90 6.92
N PRO A 197 -3.72 11.70 7.68
CA PRO A 197 -3.25 12.38 8.90
C PRO A 197 -2.64 11.45 9.95
N ASN A 198 -3.11 10.20 10.00
CA ASN A 198 -2.62 9.19 10.95
C ASN A 198 -1.21 8.67 10.64
N TYR A 199 -0.67 8.96 9.46
CA TYR A 199 0.67 8.53 9.04
C TYR A 199 1.72 9.65 9.08
N GLN A 200 1.36 10.87 9.50
CA GLN A 200 2.33 11.97 9.66
C GLN A 200 3.41 11.68 10.70
N ILE A 201 3.13 10.82 11.68
CA ILE A 201 4.12 10.38 12.69
C ILE A 201 5.28 9.61 12.05
N ILE A 202 5.04 8.97 10.91
CA ILE A 202 6.03 8.13 10.21
C ILE A 202 6.94 8.96 9.31
N ARG A 203 6.53 10.19 8.95
CA ARG A 203 7.30 11.07 8.06
C ARG A 203 8.67 11.49 8.62
N HIS A 204 8.81 11.52 9.96
CA HIS A 204 10.09 11.87 10.60
C HIS A 204 11.16 10.79 10.50
N SER A 205 10.78 9.51 10.38
CA SER A 205 11.73 8.40 10.29
C SER A 205 12.36 8.23 8.91
N PHE A 206 11.72 8.75 7.84
CA PHE A 206 12.22 8.62 6.46
C PHE A 206 13.22 9.72 6.05
N LEU A 207 13.41 10.76 6.87
CA LEU A 207 14.27 11.92 6.54
C LEU A 207 15.60 11.92 7.30
N GLN A 208 15.90 10.89 8.08
CA GLN A 208 17.16 10.78 8.81
C GLN A 208 17.92 9.52 8.41
N ASP A 209 18.36 9.44 7.17
CA ASP A 209 19.49 8.59 6.80
C ASP A 209 20.58 9.46 6.15
N PRO A 210 21.60 9.86 6.90
CA PRO A 210 22.85 10.38 6.33
C PRO A 210 23.88 9.24 6.31
N ASN A 211 24.26 8.82 5.14
CA ASN A 211 25.38 7.95 4.73
C ASN A 211 25.00 6.56 4.30
#